data_f071b100c3b2b531525f2a1f3cecb654
#
_entry.id   f071b100c3b2b531525f2a1f3cecb654
#
_cell.length_a   1.000
_cell.length_b   1.000
_cell.length_c   1.000
_cell.angle_alpha   90.00
_cell.angle_beta   90.00
_cell.angle_gamma   90.00
#
_symmetry.space_group_name_H-M   'P 1'
#
loop_
_entity.id
_entity.type
_entity.pdbx_description
1 polymer ?
#
loop_
_entity_poly.entity_id
_entity_poly.type
_entity_poly.pdbx_seq_one_letter_code
_entity_poly.pdbx_strand_id
1 'polypeptide(L)'
;VAGGLGSHEQVSYWLNHGADAVQVGTAFAVTIEGDAHENFKRVLIDADPGALAEFTSVAGLPARAVRTPWLVRYLRQEKTLQAGACADPRRCSQRMDCLTQCGIRDGISRFGQFCIDLKLAAALRGEVSKGLFFRGASRLPFGKAMRSVRELIDYLLDGTMPAAA
;
A
#
# COMPACT_ATOMS: atom_id res chain seq x y z
N VAL A 1 -17.29 -1.15 3.54
CA VAL A 1 -16.18 -0.81 4.44
C VAL A 1 -14.86 -1.17 3.77
N ALA A 2 -13.84 -0.32 3.88
CA ALA A 2 -12.53 -0.52 3.26
C ALA A 2 -11.38 -0.11 4.20
N GLY A 3 -10.20 -0.76 3.99
CA GLY A 3 -8.95 -0.45 4.67
C GLY A 3 -8.75 -1.17 6.01
N GLY A 4 -7.58 -1.78 6.16
CA GLY A 4 -7.19 -2.47 7.38
C GLY A 4 -7.90 -3.80 7.64
N LEU A 5 -8.64 -4.33 6.68
CA LEU A 5 -9.29 -5.64 6.79
C LEU A 5 -8.36 -6.74 6.29
N GLY A 6 -8.28 -7.85 7.02
CA GLY A 6 -7.40 -8.98 6.67
C GLY A 6 -7.76 -10.30 7.34
N SER A 7 -8.83 -10.35 8.15
CA SER A 7 -9.26 -11.60 8.77
C SER A 7 -10.75 -11.87 8.57
N HIS A 8 -11.13 -13.16 8.66
CA HIS A 8 -12.53 -13.60 8.61
C HIS A 8 -13.39 -12.87 9.65
N GLU A 9 -12.91 -12.74 10.88
CA GLU A 9 -13.63 -12.10 11.97
C GLU A 9 -13.94 -10.63 11.66
N GLN A 10 -12.98 -9.90 11.05
CA GLN A 10 -13.19 -8.52 10.65
C GLN A 10 -14.20 -8.40 9.51
N VAL A 11 -14.14 -9.28 8.52
CA VAL A 11 -15.09 -9.33 7.40
C VAL A 11 -16.49 -9.62 7.91
N SER A 12 -16.66 -10.71 8.68
CA SER A 12 -17.94 -11.12 9.28
C SER A 12 -18.50 -10.05 10.20
N TYR A 13 -17.66 -9.41 11.02
CA TYR A 13 -18.09 -8.32 11.89
C TYR A 13 -18.79 -7.20 11.09
N TRP A 14 -18.14 -6.68 10.06
CA TRP A 14 -18.70 -5.56 9.31
C TRP A 14 -19.93 -5.94 8.49
N LEU A 15 -19.95 -7.11 7.87
CA LEU A 15 -21.14 -7.59 7.14
C LEU A 15 -22.34 -7.76 8.09
N ASN A 16 -22.13 -8.30 9.29
CA ASN A 16 -23.18 -8.46 10.30
C ASN A 16 -23.64 -7.13 10.94
N HIS A 17 -22.84 -6.06 10.80
CA HIS A 17 -23.18 -4.72 11.28
C HIS A 17 -23.69 -3.80 10.15
N GLY A 18 -24.18 -4.37 9.06
CA GLY A 18 -24.90 -3.64 8.02
C GLY A 18 -24.02 -3.06 6.91
N ALA A 19 -22.78 -3.52 6.76
CA ALA A 19 -22.02 -3.19 5.56
C ALA A 19 -22.50 -4.04 4.38
N ASP A 20 -22.81 -3.41 3.25
CA ASP A 20 -23.20 -4.11 2.01
C ASP A 20 -22.01 -4.87 1.40
N ALA A 21 -20.79 -4.35 1.60
CA ALA A 21 -19.58 -4.97 1.09
C ALA A 21 -18.34 -4.58 1.91
N VAL A 22 -17.29 -5.37 1.77
CA VAL A 22 -15.95 -5.09 2.31
C VAL A 22 -14.89 -5.11 1.22
N GLN A 23 -13.88 -4.24 1.33
CA GLN A 23 -12.76 -4.20 0.39
C GLN A 23 -11.47 -4.58 1.12
N VAL A 24 -10.82 -5.62 0.63
CA VAL A 24 -9.55 -6.14 1.15
C VAL A 24 -8.47 -5.95 0.08
N GLY A 25 -7.36 -5.31 0.42
CA GLY A 25 -6.29 -5.01 -0.53
C GLY A 25 -5.02 -5.82 -0.27
N THR A 26 -4.33 -5.59 0.86
CA THR A 26 -2.99 -6.13 1.11
C THR A 26 -2.94 -7.66 1.07
N ALA A 27 -3.97 -8.35 1.60
CA ALA A 27 -4.00 -9.81 1.60
C ALA A 27 -4.06 -10.38 0.18
N PHE A 28 -4.82 -9.75 -0.74
CA PHE A 28 -4.84 -10.15 -2.15
C PHE A 28 -3.55 -9.81 -2.89
N ALA A 29 -2.90 -8.68 -2.56
CA ALA A 29 -1.66 -8.27 -3.20
C ALA A 29 -0.49 -9.24 -2.98
N VAL A 30 -0.57 -10.10 -1.96
CA VAL A 30 0.47 -11.09 -1.62
C VAL A 30 0.09 -12.53 -1.98
N THR A 31 -0.97 -12.73 -2.74
CA THR A 31 -1.36 -14.08 -3.22
C THR A 31 -0.39 -14.61 -4.27
N ILE A 32 -0.44 -15.92 -4.52
CA ILE A 32 0.39 -16.58 -5.52
C ILE A 32 0.12 -15.99 -6.91
N GLU A 33 -1.15 -15.76 -7.25
CA GLU A 33 -1.60 -15.27 -8.56
C GLU A 33 -1.33 -13.77 -8.80
N GLY A 34 -0.94 -13.01 -7.78
CA GLY A 34 -0.63 -11.59 -7.96
C GLY A 34 0.55 -11.38 -8.92
N ASP A 35 0.42 -10.48 -9.88
CA ASP A 35 1.43 -10.22 -10.94
C ASP A 35 2.67 -9.47 -10.45
N ALA A 36 2.66 -8.93 -9.23
CA ALA A 36 3.79 -8.21 -8.70
C ALA A 36 5.00 -9.12 -8.48
N HIS A 37 6.19 -8.56 -8.69
CA HIS A 37 7.45 -9.26 -8.45
C HIS A 37 7.49 -9.86 -7.03
N GLU A 38 8.15 -11.01 -6.85
CA GLU A 38 8.21 -11.70 -5.55
C GLU A 38 8.73 -10.81 -4.42
N ASN A 39 9.73 -9.99 -4.66
CA ASN A 39 10.23 -9.04 -3.67
C ASN A 39 9.14 -8.08 -3.17
N PHE A 40 8.18 -7.68 -4.05
CA PHE A 40 7.04 -6.86 -3.62
C PHE A 40 6.21 -7.59 -2.57
N LYS A 41 5.85 -8.85 -2.86
CA LYS A 41 5.07 -9.68 -1.95
C LYS A 41 5.82 -9.92 -0.63
N ARG A 42 7.11 -10.25 -0.71
CA ARG A 42 7.95 -10.48 0.48
C ARG A 42 8.06 -9.24 1.37
N VAL A 43 8.27 -8.06 0.81
CA VAL A 43 8.30 -6.80 1.59
C VAL A 43 7.00 -6.60 2.37
N LEU A 44 5.85 -6.92 1.76
CA LEU A 44 4.55 -6.79 2.45
C LEU A 44 4.35 -7.88 3.50
N ILE A 45 4.78 -9.11 3.21
CA ILE A 45 4.63 -10.27 4.11
C ILE A 45 5.52 -10.12 5.34
N ASP A 46 6.77 -9.72 5.14
CA ASP A 46 7.77 -9.66 6.21
C ASP A 46 7.67 -8.39 7.08
N ALA A 47 6.86 -7.41 6.66
CA ALA A 47 6.70 -6.18 7.42
C ALA A 47 5.87 -6.40 8.69
N ASP A 48 6.51 -6.24 9.85
CA ASP A 48 5.79 -6.14 11.13
C ASP A 48 5.01 -4.82 11.23
N PRO A 49 3.97 -4.75 12.08
CA PRO A 49 3.21 -3.51 12.31
C PRO A 49 4.09 -2.31 12.66
N GLY A 50 5.17 -2.51 13.43
CA GLY A 50 6.15 -1.47 13.78
C GLY A 50 7.03 -1.01 12.61
N ALA A 51 7.09 -1.77 11.52
CA ALA A 51 7.82 -1.42 10.31
C ALA A 51 7.03 -0.51 9.36
N LEU A 52 5.83 -0.08 9.74
CA LEU A 52 5.00 0.80 8.94
C LEU A 52 5.22 2.27 9.30
N ALA A 53 5.05 3.15 8.33
CA ALA A 53 5.01 4.59 8.54
C ALA A 53 3.73 5.18 7.97
N GLU A 54 3.18 6.16 8.66
CA GLU A 54 2.11 7.02 8.16
C GLU A 54 2.72 8.31 7.61
N PHE A 55 2.17 8.80 6.52
CA PHE A 55 2.63 10.03 5.85
C PHE A 55 1.51 10.60 4.98
N THR A 56 1.71 11.80 4.47
CA THR A 56 0.76 12.38 3.51
C THR A 56 1.12 11.97 2.08
N SER A 57 0.17 11.40 1.36
CA SER A 57 0.34 11.01 -0.04
C SER A 57 0.45 12.23 -0.96
N VAL A 58 0.83 11.99 -2.21
CA VAL A 58 0.90 13.03 -3.25
C VAL A 58 -0.47 13.64 -3.60
N ALA A 59 -1.56 12.98 -3.22
CA ALA A 59 -2.94 13.45 -3.37
C ALA A 59 -3.47 14.12 -2.08
N GLY A 60 -2.64 14.32 -1.06
CA GLY A 60 -3.01 14.97 0.19
C GLY A 60 -3.77 14.09 1.18
N LEU A 61 -3.90 12.80 0.91
CA LEU A 61 -4.58 11.85 1.79
C LEU A 61 -3.60 11.13 2.72
N PRO A 62 -4.01 10.78 3.95
CA PRO A 62 -3.20 9.91 4.81
C PRO A 62 -2.90 8.58 4.11
N ALA A 63 -1.67 8.14 4.20
CA ALA A 63 -1.19 6.90 3.62
C ALA A 63 -0.32 6.13 4.60
N ARG A 64 -0.27 4.80 4.43
CA ARG A 64 0.57 3.92 5.24
C ARG A 64 1.36 2.99 4.34
N ALA A 65 2.67 2.87 4.60
CA ALA A 65 3.55 2.02 3.82
C ALA A 65 4.69 1.44 4.66
N VAL A 66 5.34 0.41 4.12
CA VAL A 66 6.51 -0.21 4.75
C VAL A 66 7.70 0.75 4.72
N ARG A 67 8.46 0.85 5.83
CA ARG A 67 9.66 1.69 5.97
C ARG A 67 10.82 1.15 5.14
N THR A 68 10.67 1.15 3.83
CA THR A 68 11.77 0.83 2.91
C THR A 68 12.84 1.93 2.91
N PRO A 69 14.08 1.65 2.41
CA PRO A 69 15.12 2.67 2.34
C PRO A 69 14.69 3.95 1.63
N TRP A 70 13.86 3.85 0.60
CA TRP A 70 13.31 5.03 -0.08
C TRP A 70 12.39 5.84 0.85
N LEU A 71 11.41 5.18 1.48
CA LEU A 71 10.45 5.88 2.35
C LEU A 71 11.13 6.54 3.54
N VAL A 72 12.11 5.86 4.16
CA VAL A 72 12.88 6.41 5.27
C VAL A 72 13.64 7.69 4.86
N ARG A 73 14.28 7.68 3.67
CA ARG A 73 14.95 8.88 3.15
C ARG A 73 13.96 10.01 2.86
N TYR A 74 12.82 9.68 2.24
CA TYR A 74 11.77 10.65 1.94
C TYR A 74 11.25 11.33 3.22
N LEU A 75 10.88 10.56 4.23
CA LEU A 75 10.34 11.09 5.49
C LEU A 75 11.32 12.03 6.21
N ARG A 76 12.63 11.77 6.13
CA ARG A 76 13.66 12.67 6.68
C ARG A 76 13.69 14.03 5.99
N GLN A 77 13.32 14.09 4.73
CA GLN A 77 13.36 15.29 3.89
C GLN A 77 11.97 15.89 3.64
N GLU A 78 10.90 15.25 4.08
CA GLU A 78 9.53 15.61 3.74
C GLU A 78 9.22 17.08 4.01
N LYS A 79 9.54 17.59 5.21
CA LYS A 79 9.30 18.99 5.57
C LYS A 79 10.07 19.98 4.70
N THR A 80 11.32 19.67 4.37
CA THR A 80 12.13 20.50 3.48
C THR A 80 11.59 20.50 2.06
N LEU A 81 11.18 19.33 1.56
CA LEU A 81 10.56 19.20 0.24
C LEU A 81 9.22 19.95 0.16
N GLN A 82 8.42 19.88 1.21
CA GLN A 82 7.15 20.59 1.31
C GLN A 82 7.37 22.12 1.39
N ALA A 83 8.35 22.59 2.14
CA ALA A 83 8.69 24.02 2.22
C ALA A 83 9.18 24.60 0.88
N GLY A 84 9.88 23.78 0.09
CA GLY A 84 10.34 24.13 -1.27
C GLY A 84 9.37 23.77 -2.40
N ALA A 85 8.11 23.41 -2.07
CA ALA A 85 7.16 22.99 -3.08
C ALA A 85 6.82 24.13 -4.05
N CYS A 86 6.95 23.84 -5.34
CA CYS A 86 6.56 24.76 -6.41
C CYS A 86 5.97 23.93 -7.57
N ALA A 87 5.04 24.53 -8.30
CA ALA A 87 4.46 23.88 -9.48
C ALA A 87 5.52 23.69 -10.58
N ASP A 88 5.75 22.43 -10.96
CA ASP A 88 6.62 22.08 -12.05
C ASP A 88 6.10 20.85 -12.82
N PRO A 89 5.30 21.06 -13.88
CA PRO A 89 4.77 19.97 -14.69
C PRO A 89 5.82 19.06 -15.31
N ARG A 90 7.09 19.54 -15.45
CA ARG A 90 8.19 18.73 -16.00
C ARG A 90 8.61 17.60 -15.05
N ARG A 91 8.26 17.69 -13.76
CA ARG A 91 8.48 16.63 -12.77
C ARG A 91 7.46 15.50 -12.86
N CYS A 92 6.42 15.65 -13.70
CA CYS A 92 5.43 14.61 -13.93
C CYS A 92 5.97 13.57 -14.93
N SER A 93 6.08 12.31 -14.55
CA SER A 93 6.59 11.24 -15.39
C SER A 93 5.66 10.92 -16.57
N GLN A 94 4.37 11.01 -16.35
CA GLN A 94 3.34 10.63 -17.33
C GLN A 94 3.02 11.76 -18.33
N ARG A 95 3.36 12.99 -18.01
CA ARG A 95 2.94 14.18 -18.76
C ARG A 95 1.43 14.25 -19.01
N MET A 96 0.65 13.65 -18.10
CA MET A 96 -0.80 13.57 -18.10
C MET A 96 -1.33 13.66 -16.68
N ASP A 97 -2.61 13.95 -16.55
CA ASP A 97 -3.27 14.07 -15.23
C ASP A 97 -3.65 12.68 -14.70
N CYS A 98 -2.70 12.02 -13.99
CA CYS A 98 -2.98 10.78 -13.28
C CYS A 98 -3.74 11.01 -11.96
N LEU A 99 -3.70 12.23 -11.41
CA LEU A 99 -4.40 12.67 -10.21
C LEU A 99 -5.03 14.03 -10.44
N THR A 100 -6.21 14.28 -9.87
CA THR A 100 -6.87 15.59 -9.93
C THR A 100 -5.98 16.68 -9.35
N GLN A 101 -5.33 16.41 -8.20
CA GLN A 101 -4.32 17.27 -7.57
C GLN A 101 -3.08 16.45 -7.23
N CYS A 102 -1.89 17.03 -7.44
CA CYS A 102 -0.62 16.35 -7.22
C CYS A 102 0.38 17.30 -6.51
N GLY A 103 1.01 16.82 -5.44
CA GLY A 103 1.98 17.61 -4.68
C GLY A 103 3.11 18.18 -5.52
N ILE A 104 3.69 17.40 -6.45
CA ILE A 104 4.83 17.85 -7.26
C ILE A 104 4.44 18.57 -8.55
N ARG A 105 3.36 18.16 -9.22
CA ARG A 105 2.90 18.81 -10.45
C ARG A 105 2.35 20.21 -10.14
N ASP A 106 1.54 20.29 -9.10
CA ASP A 106 0.77 21.49 -8.78
C ASP A 106 1.43 22.33 -7.67
N GLY A 107 2.53 21.85 -7.08
CA GLY A 107 3.28 22.58 -6.06
C GLY A 107 2.53 22.72 -4.72
N ILE A 108 1.67 21.76 -4.39
CA ILE A 108 0.87 21.84 -3.15
C ILE A 108 1.74 21.39 -1.98
N SER A 109 2.20 22.35 -1.17
CA SER A 109 3.18 22.14 -0.10
C SER A 109 2.74 21.12 0.97
N ARG A 110 1.45 21.06 1.29
CA ARG A 110 0.91 20.11 2.29
C ARG A 110 0.79 18.67 1.79
N PHE A 111 1.00 18.42 0.48
CA PHE A 111 0.94 17.09 -0.13
C PHE A 111 2.33 16.46 -0.22
N GLY A 112 2.36 15.15 -0.43
CA GLY A 112 3.60 14.43 -0.68
C GLY A 112 4.34 14.93 -1.91
N GLN A 113 5.67 15.09 -1.80
CA GLN A 113 6.52 15.69 -2.83
C GLN A 113 7.31 14.62 -3.62
N PHE A 114 6.59 13.66 -4.21
CA PHE A 114 7.17 12.57 -5.01
C PHE A 114 6.21 12.13 -6.13
N CYS A 115 6.72 11.53 -7.20
CA CYS A 115 5.86 10.95 -8.23
C CYS A 115 5.40 9.56 -7.79
N ILE A 116 4.09 9.39 -7.57
CA ILE A 116 3.52 8.11 -7.10
C ILE A 116 3.67 7.00 -8.15
N ASP A 117 3.48 7.32 -9.43
CA ASP A 117 3.61 6.38 -10.53
C ASP A 117 4.99 5.72 -10.55
N LEU A 118 6.06 6.54 -10.53
CA LEU A 118 7.44 6.02 -10.50
C LEU A 118 7.70 5.14 -9.27
N LYS A 119 7.11 5.48 -8.13
CA LYS A 119 7.34 4.76 -6.88
C LYS A 119 6.57 3.45 -6.83
N LEU A 120 5.35 3.43 -7.33
CA LEU A 120 4.56 2.19 -7.46
C LEU A 120 5.15 1.27 -8.52
N ALA A 121 5.54 1.79 -9.68
CA ALA A 121 6.17 1.01 -10.73
C ALA A 121 7.49 0.35 -10.24
N ALA A 122 8.31 1.08 -9.48
CA ALA A 122 9.51 0.51 -8.87
C ALA A 122 9.17 -0.59 -7.85
N ALA A 123 8.13 -0.39 -7.04
CA ALA A 123 7.67 -1.40 -6.08
C ALA A 123 7.19 -2.67 -6.78
N LEU A 124 6.35 -2.54 -7.81
CA LEU A 124 5.83 -3.68 -8.58
C LEU A 124 6.95 -4.50 -9.25
N ARG A 125 8.04 -3.84 -9.68
CA ARG A 125 9.24 -4.52 -10.21
C ARG A 125 10.16 -5.09 -9.13
N GLY A 126 9.81 -4.97 -7.84
CA GLY A 126 10.60 -5.49 -6.73
C GLY A 126 11.85 -4.67 -6.39
N GLU A 127 11.93 -3.40 -6.83
CA GLU A 127 13.04 -2.50 -6.53
C GLU A 127 12.90 -1.90 -5.11
N VAL A 128 13.19 -2.71 -4.08
CA VAL A 128 12.92 -2.39 -2.66
C VAL A 128 13.53 -1.05 -2.21
N SER A 129 14.71 -0.70 -2.71
CA SER A 129 15.42 0.54 -2.33
C SER A 129 14.82 1.81 -2.97
N LYS A 130 13.95 1.67 -3.97
CA LYS A 130 13.37 2.79 -4.75
C LYS A 130 11.85 2.85 -4.66
N GLY A 131 11.19 1.72 -4.40
CA GLY A 131 9.74 1.58 -4.42
C GLY A 131 9.03 2.08 -3.18
N LEU A 132 7.74 2.42 -3.34
CA LEU A 132 6.80 2.70 -2.27
C LEU A 132 5.84 1.51 -2.14
N PHE A 133 5.84 0.87 -0.98
CA PHE A 133 5.11 -0.36 -0.69
C PHE A 133 3.98 -0.05 0.29
N PHE A 134 2.80 0.29 -0.23
CA PHE A 134 1.61 0.50 0.58
C PHE A 134 1.19 -0.79 1.28
N ARG A 135 0.84 -0.67 2.55
CA ARG A 135 0.39 -1.81 3.35
C ARG A 135 -0.57 -1.36 4.44
N GLY A 136 -1.66 -2.12 4.61
CA GLY A 136 -2.56 -1.97 5.75
C GLY A 136 -1.90 -2.40 7.07
N ALA A 137 -2.43 -1.92 8.18
CA ALA A 137 -1.90 -2.22 9.51
C ALA A 137 -2.21 -3.65 9.99
N SER A 138 -3.25 -4.28 9.44
CA SER A 138 -3.67 -5.62 9.87
C SER A 138 -2.62 -6.68 9.58
N ARG A 139 -2.59 -7.70 10.43
CA ARG A 139 -1.81 -8.91 10.17
C ARG A 139 -2.35 -9.62 8.94
N LEU A 140 -1.46 -10.24 8.18
CA LEU A 140 -1.86 -11.10 7.06
C LEU A 140 -2.44 -12.41 7.61
N PRO A 141 -3.50 -12.95 6.99
CA PRO A 141 -4.22 -14.13 7.52
C PRO A 141 -3.34 -15.37 7.61
N PHE A 142 -2.40 -15.53 6.69
CA PHE A 142 -1.55 -16.72 6.59
C PHE A 142 -0.11 -16.48 7.06
N GLY A 143 0.11 -15.43 7.86
CA GLY A 143 1.44 -15.08 8.36
C GLY A 143 2.43 -14.85 7.23
N LYS A 144 3.48 -15.66 7.14
CA LYS A 144 4.52 -15.55 6.11
C LYS A 144 4.29 -16.43 4.86
N ALA A 145 3.22 -17.23 4.86
CA ALA A 145 2.89 -18.08 3.73
C ALA A 145 2.17 -17.31 2.62
N MET A 146 2.59 -17.47 1.38
CA MET A 146 1.81 -17.07 0.22
C MET A 146 0.80 -18.17 -0.10
N ARG A 147 -0.44 -17.79 -0.31
CA ARG A 147 -1.54 -18.70 -0.62
C ARG A 147 -2.29 -18.23 -1.87
N SER A 148 -3.09 -19.12 -2.43
CA SER A 148 -3.90 -18.79 -3.61
C SER A 148 -5.02 -17.81 -3.26
N VAL A 149 -5.53 -17.14 -4.29
CA VAL A 149 -6.75 -16.30 -4.17
C VAL A 149 -7.94 -17.12 -3.67
N ARG A 150 -8.06 -18.37 -4.11
CA ARG A 150 -9.13 -19.28 -3.68
C ARG A 150 -9.07 -19.52 -2.17
N GLU A 151 -7.92 -19.93 -1.65
CA GLU A 151 -7.76 -20.16 -0.22
C GLU A 151 -8.00 -18.89 0.61
N LEU A 152 -7.62 -17.72 0.08
CA LEU A 152 -7.89 -16.44 0.75
C LEU A 152 -9.39 -16.13 0.77
N ILE A 153 -10.11 -16.35 -0.30
CA ILE A 153 -11.58 -16.14 -0.37
C ILE A 153 -12.28 -17.07 0.61
N ASP A 154 -11.98 -18.38 0.56
CA ASP A 154 -12.57 -19.38 1.45
C ASP A 154 -12.34 -19.02 2.92
N TYR A 155 -11.11 -18.58 3.25
CA TYR A 155 -10.80 -18.08 4.60
C TYR A 155 -11.62 -16.82 4.98
N LEU A 156 -11.66 -15.82 4.09
CA LEU A 156 -12.34 -14.55 4.40
C LEU A 156 -13.85 -14.70 4.59
N LEU A 157 -14.48 -15.62 3.82
CA LEU A 157 -15.92 -15.86 3.88
C LEU A 157 -16.30 -16.84 5.00
N ASP A 158 -15.63 -17.97 5.08
CA ASP A 158 -16.05 -19.10 5.90
C ASP A 158 -15.13 -19.35 7.11
N GLY A 159 -14.00 -18.64 7.21
CA GLY A 159 -12.98 -18.87 8.25
C GLY A 159 -12.14 -20.14 8.04
N THR A 160 -12.27 -20.80 6.87
CA THR A 160 -11.57 -22.04 6.57
C THR A 160 -10.07 -21.80 6.39
N MET A 161 -9.26 -22.29 7.32
CA MET A 161 -7.80 -22.22 7.19
C MET A 161 -7.31 -23.30 6.20
N PRO A 162 -6.41 -22.93 5.26
CA PRO A 162 -5.81 -23.91 4.37
C PRO A 162 -4.96 -24.92 5.14
N ALA A 163 -4.84 -26.14 4.60
CA ALA A 163 -3.97 -27.15 5.18
C ALA A 163 -2.53 -26.65 5.33
N ALA A 164 -1.84 -27.07 6.38
CA ALA A 164 -0.43 -26.78 6.55
C ALA A 164 0.35 -27.31 5.33
N ALA A 165 1.22 -26.48 4.76
CA ALA A 165 2.07 -26.86 3.64
C ALA A 165 3.32 -27.58 4.13
#